data_a7712fd8b1f78a0cd7789fa2cb4a469d
#
_entry.id   a7712fd8b1f78a0cd7789fa2cb4a469d
#
_cell.length_a   1.000
_cell.length_b   1.000
_cell.length_c   1.000
_cell.angle_alpha   90.00
_cell.angle_beta   90.00
_cell.angle_gamma   90.00
#
_symmetry.space_group_name_H-M   'P 1'
#
loop_
_entity.id
_entity.type
_entity.pdbx_description
1 polymer ?
#
loop_
_entity_poly.entity_id
_entity_poly.type
_entity_poly.pdbx_seq_one_letter_code
_entity_poly.pdbx_strand_id
1 'polypeptide(L)'
;PITNKTYRFMTVTEQTTQQVERFLRKISQKYSSNDNSSSLATDIHIFLSQDSGEMLAFDDDNKEITRCVVEQWINNTDERFYAEASKALRTICEGMRQTLEGLAIMKPYSIVLENDEGENIAELFLADDDTIIIGGDLMDGLDQDLNAFLNKILDEGEDEMKNVKV
;
A
#
# COMPACT_ATOMS: atom_id res chain seq x y z
N PRO A 1 -21.50 -8.80 -20.52
CA PRO A 1 -21.21 -10.19 -20.26
C PRO A 1 -20.16 -10.41 -19.20
N ILE A 2 -19.52 -11.55 -19.23
CA ILE A 2 -18.62 -12.02 -18.20
C ILE A 2 -17.46 -11.05 -17.95
N THR A 3 -16.93 -10.46 -19.00
CA THR A 3 -15.82 -9.52 -18.93
C THR A 3 -16.19 -8.26 -18.15
N ASN A 4 -17.41 -7.76 -18.33
CA ASN A 4 -17.91 -6.57 -17.65
C ASN A 4 -18.09 -6.82 -16.15
N LYS A 5 -18.51 -8.01 -15.74
CA LYS A 5 -18.61 -8.37 -14.32
C LYS A 5 -17.26 -8.37 -13.64
N THR A 6 -16.24 -8.89 -14.33
CA THR A 6 -14.87 -8.89 -13.82
C THR A 6 -14.35 -7.47 -13.65
N TYR A 7 -14.61 -6.60 -14.60
CA TYR A 7 -14.23 -5.20 -14.53
C TYR A 7 -14.90 -4.48 -13.36
N ARG A 8 -16.19 -4.73 -13.13
CA ARG A 8 -16.92 -4.10 -12.03
C ARG A 8 -16.35 -4.50 -10.67
N PHE A 9 -15.88 -5.72 -10.55
CA PHE A 9 -15.27 -6.16 -9.30
C PHE A 9 -13.93 -5.46 -9.06
N MET A 10 -13.15 -5.28 -10.09
CA MET A 10 -11.85 -4.61 -10.01
C MET A 10 -11.96 -3.12 -9.72
N THR A 11 -13.13 -2.51 -9.99
CA THR A 11 -13.34 -1.09 -9.79
C THR A 11 -13.78 -0.82 -8.36
N VAL A 12 -12.92 -0.16 -7.59
CA VAL A 12 -13.24 0.26 -6.24
C VAL A 12 -14.07 1.52 -6.29
N THR A 13 -15.24 1.50 -5.65
CA THR A 13 -16.12 2.67 -5.62
C THR A 13 -15.54 3.75 -4.72
N GLU A 14 -15.98 4.99 -4.94
CA GLU A 14 -15.60 6.10 -4.07
C GLU A 14 -15.99 5.85 -2.62
N GLN A 15 -17.17 5.26 -2.41
CA GLN A 15 -17.64 4.89 -1.07
C GLN A 15 -16.68 3.92 -0.40
N THR A 16 -16.21 2.91 -1.13
CA THR A 16 -15.24 1.95 -0.61
C THR A 16 -13.94 2.63 -0.25
N THR A 17 -13.43 3.49 -1.13
CA THR A 17 -12.23 4.27 -0.86
C THR A 17 -12.36 5.09 0.42
N GLN A 18 -13.49 5.79 0.59
CA GLN A 18 -13.74 6.57 1.79
C GLN A 18 -13.83 5.71 3.05
N GLN A 19 -14.46 4.55 2.96
CA GLN A 19 -14.54 3.62 4.08
C GLN A 19 -13.15 3.15 4.51
N VAL A 20 -12.32 2.78 3.55
CA VAL A 20 -10.97 2.31 3.82
C VAL A 20 -10.09 3.44 4.36
N GLU A 21 -10.20 4.63 3.79
CA GLU A 21 -9.46 5.79 4.31
C GLU A 21 -9.82 6.10 5.74
N ARG A 22 -11.12 6.04 6.08
CA ARG A 22 -11.57 6.25 7.44
C ARG A 22 -11.03 5.18 8.38
N PHE A 23 -11.02 3.94 7.92
CA PHE A 23 -10.45 2.81 8.65
C PHE A 23 -8.96 3.05 8.96
N LEU A 24 -8.20 3.46 7.97
CA LEU A 24 -6.77 3.76 8.13
C LEU A 24 -6.53 4.97 9.04
N ARG A 25 -7.39 5.99 8.97
CA ARG A 25 -7.30 7.14 9.87
C ARG A 25 -7.52 6.74 11.32
N LYS A 26 -8.43 5.81 11.58
CA LYS A 26 -8.64 5.31 12.94
C LYS A 26 -7.42 4.56 13.45
N ILE A 27 -6.75 3.82 12.58
CA ILE A 27 -5.47 3.21 12.93
C ILE A 27 -4.45 4.29 13.30
N SER A 28 -4.37 5.35 12.50
CA SER A 28 -3.43 6.43 12.75
C SER A 28 -3.72 7.17 14.04
N GLN A 29 -4.99 7.31 14.42
CA GLN A 29 -5.38 7.93 15.69
C GLN A 29 -4.91 7.11 16.89
N LYS A 30 -4.96 5.80 16.78
CA LYS A 30 -4.44 4.92 17.83
C LYS A 30 -2.95 5.12 18.07
N TYR A 31 -2.20 5.34 17.01
CA TYR A 31 -0.75 5.51 17.05
C TYR A 31 -0.35 6.96 16.84
N SER A 32 -1.11 7.90 17.37
CA SER A 32 -0.78 9.30 17.25
C SER A 32 0.37 9.67 18.17
N SER A 33 1.12 10.71 17.79
CA SER A 33 2.32 11.16 18.51
C SER A 33 2.04 11.66 19.93
N ASN A 34 0.78 11.81 20.30
CA ASN A 34 0.40 12.25 21.64
C ASN A 34 0.47 11.13 22.67
N ASP A 35 0.60 9.92 22.23
CA ASP A 35 0.78 8.77 23.10
C ASP A 35 2.27 8.58 23.32
N ASN A 36 2.74 8.83 24.53
CA ASN A 36 4.17 8.82 24.87
C ASN A 36 4.82 7.44 24.85
N SER A 37 4.06 6.40 24.54
CA SER A 37 4.63 5.07 24.40
C SER A 37 4.83 4.78 22.92
N SER A 38 6.07 4.91 22.46
CA SER A 38 6.43 4.33 21.18
C SER A 38 6.15 2.83 21.27
N SER A 39 5.15 2.38 20.55
CA SER A 39 4.82 0.98 20.50
C SER A 39 5.97 0.20 19.87
N LEU A 40 6.32 -0.92 20.49
CA LEU A 40 7.28 -1.87 19.95
C LEU A 40 6.66 -2.74 18.86
N ALA A 41 5.42 -2.45 18.47
CA ALA A 41 4.76 -3.17 17.40
C ALA A 41 5.58 -3.07 16.12
N THR A 42 5.70 -4.18 15.42
CA THR A 42 6.40 -4.23 14.14
C THR A 42 5.44 -4.24 12.98
N ASP A 43 4.22 -4.76 13.17
CA ASP A 43 3.24 -4.90 12.10
C ASP A 43 1.85 -4.53 12.58
N ILE A 44 1.07 -3.98 11.65
CA ILE A 44 -0.37 -3.83 11.81
C ILE A 44 -1.01 -4.86 10.91
N HIS A 45 -1.87 -5.70 11.47
CA HIS A 45 -2.50 -6.79 10.75
C HIS A 45 -3.91 -6.40 10.36
N ILE A 46 -4.20 -6.39 9.06
CA ILE A 46 -5.55 -6.17 8.56
C ILE A 46 -6.12 -7.51 8.12
N PHE A 47 -7.13 -7.94 8.84
CA PHE A 47 -7.89 -9.14 8.51
C PHE A 47 -9.05 -8.75 7.60
N LEU A 48 -9.24 -9.48 6.51
CA LEU A 48 -10.32 -9.23 5.57
C LEU A 48 -11.06 -10.52 5.28
N SER A 49 -12.38 -10.49 5.49
CA SER A 49 -13.24 -11.64 5.21
C SER A 49 -13.89 -11.49 3.85
N GLN A 50 -13.69 -12.50 3.01
CA GLN A 50 -14.31 -12.55 1.69
C GLN A 50 -15.83 -12.69 1.77
N ASP A 51 -16.33 -13.38 2.80
CA ASP A 51 -17.77 -13.63 2.93
C ASP A 51 -18.53 -12.41 3.44
N SER A 52 -18.02 -11.78 4.49
CA SER A 52 -18.75 -10.72 5.18
C SER A 52 -18.31 -9.32 4.74
N GLY A 53 -17.19 -9.19 4.03
CA GLY A 53 -16.62 -7.89 3.70
C GLY A 53 -16.05 -7.16 4.90
N GLU A 54 -15.94 -7.83 6.05
CA GLU A 54 -15.47 -7.23 7.28
C GLU A 54 -13.96 -7.08 7.26
N MET A 55 -13.49 -5.89 7.65
CA MET A 55 -12.07 -5.62 7.85
C MET A 55 -11.83 -5.31 9.32
N LEU A 56 -10.81 -5.94 9.89
CA LEU A 56 -10.39 -5.67 11.27
C LEU A 56 -8.90 -5.37 11.27
N ALA A 57 -8.49 -4.39 12.05
CA ALA A 57 -7.09 -4.11 12.27
C ALA A 57 -6.69 -4.59 13.68
N PHE A 58 -5.58 -5.29 13.74
CA PHE A 58 -5.01 -5.80 14.99
C PHE A 58 -3.56 -5.35 15.13
N ASP A 59 -3.13 -5.18 16.37
CA ASP A 59 -1.71 -5.01 16.67
C ASP A 59 -1.02 -6.39 16.81
N ASP A 60 0.29 -6.39 17.10
CA ASP A 60 1.04 -7.63 17.28
C ASP A 60 0.58 -8.47 18.47
N ASP A 61 -0.11 -7.86 19.42
CA ASP A 61 -0.66 -8.56 20.57
C ASP A 61 -2.07 -9.07 20.33
N ASN A 62 -2.53 -9.05 19.07
CA ASN A 62 -3.86 -9.45 18.65
C ASN A 62 -4.99 -8.62 19.28
N LYS A 63 -4.69 -7.39 19.66
CA LYS A 63 -5.70 -6.45 20.11
C LYS A 63 -6.33 -5.74 18.93
N GLU A 64 -7.63 -5.74 18.88
CA GLU A 64 -8.36 -5.05 17.82
C GLU A 64 -8.19 -3.54 17.95
N ILE A 65 -7.81 -2.92 16.84
CA ILE A 65 -7.65 -1.47 16.77
C ILE A 65 -8.95 -0.83 16.28
N THR A 66 -9.47 -1.33 15.17
CA THR A 66 -10.71 -0.84 14.56
C THR A 66 -11.28 -1.89 13.62
N ARG A 67 -12.54 -1.71 13.26
CA ARG A 67 -13.21 -2.59 12.30
C ARG A 67 -14.16 -1.79 11.43
N CYS A 68 -14.42 -2.31 10.24
CA CYS A 68 -15.48 -1.78 9.37
C CYS A 68 -15.99 -2.92 8.49
N VAL A 69 -17.09 -2.65 7.78
CA VAL A 69 -17.59 -3.56 6.75
C VAL A 69 -17.54 -2.82 5.42
N VAL A 70 -16.85 -3.40 4.46
CA VAL A 70 -16.81 -2.85 3.10
C VAL A 70 -17.95 -3.47 2.32
N GLU A 71 -19.01 -2.71 2.13
CA GLU A 71 -20.25 -3.20 1.52
C GLU A 71 -20.03 -3.78 0.14
N GLN A 72 -19.15 -3.18 -0.63
CA GLN A 72 -18.82 -3.64 -1.99
C GLN A 72 -18.25 -5.07 -1.99
N TRP A 73 -17.65 -5.49 -0.89
CA TRP A 73 -16.94 -6.77 -0.78
C TRP A 73 -17.73 -7.86 -0.06
N ILE A 74 -18.99 -7.60 0.25
CA ILE A 74 -19.84 -8.60 0.90
C ILE A 74 -20.23 -9.69 -0.13
N ASN A 75 -20.17 -10.94 0.29
CA ASN A 75 -20.55 -12.11 -0.53
C ASN A 75 -19.79 -12.20 -1.84
N ASN A 76 -18.53 -11.86 -1.84
CA ASN A 76 -17.71 -11.99 -3.03
C ASN A 76 -17.20 -13.42 -3.16
N THR A 77 -17.48 -14.06 -4.29
CA THR A 77 -17.07 -15.42 -4.55
C THR A 77 -15.98 -15.55 -5.60
N ASP A 78 -15.42 -14.42 -6.05
CA ASP A 78 -14.37 -14.38 -7.06
C ASP A 78 -13.06 -14.93 -6.47
N GLU A 79 -12.41 -15.82 -7.19
CA GLU A 79 -11.13 -16.40 -6.78
C GLU A 79 -10.01 -15.34 -6.67
N ARG A 80 -10.17 -14.22 -7.37
CA ARG A 80 -9.19 -13.14 -7.37
C ARG A 80 -9.48 -12.07 -6.32
N PHE A 81 -10.44 -12.33 -5.44
CA PHE A 81 -10.88 -11.35 -4.45
C PHE A 81 -9.71 -10.77 -3.66
N TYR A 82 -8.89 -11.62 -3.06
CA TYR A 82 -7.79 -11.14 -2.23
C TYR A 82 -6.70 -10.43 -3.04
N ALA A 83 -6.45 -10.89 -4.26
CA ALA A 83 -5.50 -10.22 -5.14
C ALA A 83 -5.97 -8.82 -5.51
N GLU A 84 -7.24 -8.69 -5.86
CA GLU A 84 -7.82 -7.40 -6.24
C GLU A 84 -7.99 -6.47 -5.04
N ALA A 85 -8.39 -7.01 -3.90
CA ALA A 85 -8.50 -6.25 -2.66
C ALA A 85 -7.11 -5.74 -2.21
N SER A 86 -6.09 -6.57 -2.31
CA SER A 86 -4.71 -6.18 -2.00
C SER A 86 -4.26 -5.00 -2.85
N LYS A 87 -4.54 -5.06 -4.12
CA LYS A 87 -4.20 -4.00 -5.07
C LYS A 87 -4.88 -2.69 -4.72
N ALA A 88 -6.18 -2.76 -4.44
CA ALA A 88 -6.97 -1.58 -4.06
C ALA A 88 -6.46 -0.99 -2.75
N LEU A 89 -6.21 -1.84 -1.76
CA LEU A 89 -5.73 -1.39 -0.45
C LEU A 89 -4.34 -0.78 -0.53
N ARG A 90 -3.45 -1.34 -1.34
CA ARG A 90 -2.12 -0.75 -1.58
C ARG A 90 -2.23 0.64 -2.18
N THR A 91 -3.11 0.80 -3.16
CA THR A 91 -3.32 2.09 -3.81
C THR A 91 -3.82 3.13 -2.80
N ILE A 92 -4.77 2.75 -1.95
CA ILE A 92 -5.30 3.65 -0.92
C ILE A 92 -4.22 3.97 0.12
N CYS A 93 -3.45 3.00 0.54
CA CYS A 93 -2.34 3.22 1.47
C CYS A 93 -1.31 4.19 0.89
N GLU A 94 -0.97 4.07 -0.38
CA GLU A 94 -0.06 5.00 -1.04
C GLU A 94 -0.60 6.41 -1.07
N GLY A 95 -1.91 6.55 -1.27
CA GLY A 95 -2.57 7.86 -1.21
C GLY A 95 -2.53 8.49 0.18
N MET A 96 -2.34 7.68 1.21
CA MET A 96 -2.26 8.12 2.61
C MET A 96 -0.84 7.98 3.19
N ARG A 97 0.16 7.98 2.33
CA ARG A 97 1.55 7.71 2.71
C ARG A 97 2.02 8.59 3.86
N GLN A 98 1.77 9.91 3.81
CA GLN A 98 2.20 10.82 4.86
C GLN A 98 1.60 10.44 6.23
N THR A 99 0.32 10.10 6.24
CA THR A 99 -0.36 9.69 7.47
C THR A 99 0.21 8.38 8.00
N LEU A 100 0.40 7.41 7.12
CA LEU A 100 0.84 6.07 7.50
C LEU A 100 2.33 6.00 7.85
N GLU A 101 3.14 6.88 7.32
CA GLU A 101 4.56 6.99 7.71
C GLU A 101 4.73 7.70 9.04
N GLY A 102 3.74 8.47 9.45
CA GLY A 102 3.79 9.27 10.66
C GLY A 102 3.27 8.61 11.92
N LEU A 103 3.03 7.30 11.89
CA LEU A 103 2.53 6.59 13.06
C LEU A 103 3.60 6.55 14.17
N ALA A 104 3.14 6.62 15.44
CA ALA A 104 4.04 6.54 16.59
C ALA A 104 4.42 5.09 16.87
N ILE A 105 4.97 4.44 15.88
CA ILE A 105 5.49 3.08 15.92
C ILE A 105 6.95 3.13 15.52
N MET A 106 7.78 2.35 16.20
CA MET A 106 9.20 2.29 15.84
C MET A 106 9.35 1.68 14.45
N LYS A 107 10.06 2.38 13.58
CA LYS A 107 10.34 1.89 12.23
C LYS A 107 11.46 0.87 12.25
N PRO A 108 11.47 -0.10 11.35
CA PRO A 108 10.48 -0.32 10.30
C PRO A 108 9.20 -0.97 10.83
N TYR A 109 8.08 -0.64 10.22
CA TYR A 109 6.82 -1.34 10.47
C TYR A 109 6.06 -1.54 9.16
N SER A 110 5.20 -2.55 9.14
CA SER A 110 4.42 -2.89 7.96
C SER A 110 2.94 -2.97 8.27
N ILE A 111 2.13 -2.74 7.25
CA ILE A 111 0.70 -3.07 7.28
C ILE A 111 0.51 -4.27 6.38
N VAL A 112 0.03 -5.37 6.93
CA VAL A 112 -0.11 -6.62 6.19
C VAL A 112 -1.58 -7.03 6.12
N LEU A 113 -1.96 -7.66 5.02
CA LEU A 113 -3.30 -8.17 4.80
C LEU A 113 -3.33 -9.66 5.08
N GLU A 114 -4.32 -10.10 5.84
CA GLU A 114 -4.55 -11.50 6.16
C GLU A 114 -5.97 -11.91 5.78
N ASN A 115 -6.14 -13.17 5.44
CA ASN A 115 -7.46 -13.72 5.12
C ASN A 115 -8.18 -14.23 6.37
N ASP A 116 -9.34 -14.85 6.18
CA ASP A 116 -10.19 -15.41 7.26
C ASP A 116 -9.45 -16.46 8.10
N GLU A 117 -8.48 -17.11 7.53
CA GLU A 117 -7.73 -18.18 8.20
C GLU A 117 -6.46 -17.66 8.87
N GLY A 118 -6.23 -16.36 8.82
CA GLY A 118 -5.04 -15.75 9.39
C GLY A 118 -3.80 -15.90 8.52
N GLU A 119 -3.96 -16.30 7.28
CA GLU A 119 -2.84 -16.42 6.34
C GLU A 119 -2.45 -15.05 5.80
N ASN A 120 -1.18 -14.79 5.74
CA ASN A 120 -0.65 -13.55 5.18
C ASN A 120 -0.85 -13.55 3.66
N ILE A 121 -1.61 -12.58 3.18
CA ILE A 121 -1.92 -12.44 1.75
C ILE A 121 -0.93 -11.50 1.08
N ALA A 122 -0.68 -10.34 1.69
CA ALA A 122 0.14 -9.31 1.05
C ALA A 122 0.60 -8.27 2.06
N GLU A 123 1.75 -7.66 1.77
CA GLU A 123 2.16 -6.45 2.45
C GLU A 123 1.52 -5.26 1.73
N LEU A 124 0.78 -4.45 2.48
CA LEU A 124 0.06 -3.31 1.92
C LEU A 124 0.87 -2.03 1.99
N PHE A 125 1.71 -1.88 3.01
CA PHE A 125 2.49 -0.68 3.22
C PHE A 125 3.70 -1.00 4.10
N LEU A 126 4.82 -0.38 3.78
CA LEU A 126 6.05 -0.49 4.57
C LEU A 126 6.54 0.92 4.91
N ALA A 127 6.72 1.18 6.19
CA ALA A 127 7.38 2.40 6.67
C ALA A 127 8.77 2.01 7.15
N ASP A 128 9.78 2.50 6.47
CA ASP A 128 11.16 2.16 6.73
C ASP A 128 11.98 3.46 6.82
N ASP A 129 12.81 3.57 7.85
CA ASP A 129 13.68 4.74 7.99
C ASP A 129 14.62 4.89 6.81
N ASP A 130 15.14 3.77 6.32
CA ASP A 130 16.03 3.77 5.16
C ASP A 130 15.30 4.27 3.90
N THR A 131 14.04 3.89 3.75
CA THR A 131 13.22 4.37 2.64
C THR A 131 12.99 5.88 2.74
N ILE A 132 12.76 6.41 3.95
CA ILE A 132 12.55 7.84 4.16
C ILE A 132 13.82 8.63 3.90
N ILE A 133 14.95 8.15 4.41
CA ILE A 133 16.24 8.84 4.29
C ILE A 133 16.76 8.79 2.86
N ILE A 134 16.66 7.62 2.24
CA ILE A 134 17.21 7.34 0.92
C ILE A 134 16.19 7.65 -0.17
N GLY A 135 14.92 7.35 0.09
CA GLY A 135 13.88 7.37 -0.94
C GLY A 135 13.47 8.75 -1.39
N GLY A 136 13.43 9.74 -0.48
CA GLY A 136 13.01 11.10 -0.84
C GLY A 136 13.98 11.78 -1.77
N ASP A 137 15.24 11.86 -1.35
CA ASP A 137 16.25 12.61 -2.09
C ASP A 137 16.96 11.77 -3.14
N LEU A 138 17.22 10.50 -2.84
CA LEU A 138 17.95 9.65 -3.77
C LEU A 138 17.11 9.13 -4.93
N MET A 139 15.84 8.87 -4.71
CA MET A 139 14.98 8.41 -5.81
C MET A 139 14.69 9.53 -6.81
N ASP A 140 14.51 10.76 -6.34
CA ASP A 140 14.38 11.89 -7.24
C ASP A 140 15.68 12.13 -8.00
N GLY A 141 16.82 12.01 -7.32
CA GLY A 141 18.11 12.12 -7.93
C GLY A 141 18.40 10.98 -8.92
N LEU A 142 18.00 9.76 -8.55
CA LEU A 142 18.19 8.58 -9.39
C LEU A 142 17.38 8.65 -10.69
N ASP A 143 16.15 9.13 -10.63
CA ASP A 143 15.33 9.27 -11.84
C ASP A 143 15.93 10.29 -12.79
N GLN A 144 16.40 11.42 -12.28
CA GLN A 144 17.05 12.45 -13.08
C GLN A 144 18.38 11.94 -13.64
N ASP A 145 19.17 11.28 -12.82
CA ASP A 145 20.46 10.72 -13.24
C ASP A 145 20.27 9.61 -14.28
N LEU A 146 19.24 8.77 -14.08
CA LEU A 146 18.95 7.71 -15.03
C LEU A 146 18.50 8.26 -16.37
N ASN A 147 17.64 9.27 -16.36
CA ASN A 147 17.17 9.90 -17.59
C ASN A 147 18.33 10.62 -18.32
N ALA A 148 19.16 11.32 -17.56
CA ALA A 148 20.34 11.96 -18.14
C ALA A 148 21.29 10.93 -18.74
N PHE A 149 21.49 9.82 -18.05
CA PHE A 149 22.34 8.74 -18.52
C PHE A 149 21.80 8.10 -19.79
N LEU A 150 20.50 7.83 -19.84
CA LEU A 150 19.85 7.28 -21.04
C LEU A 150 19.96 8.24 -22.23
N ASN A 151 19.72 9.51 -22.00
CA ASN A 151 19.84 10.53 -23.05
C ASN A 151 21.27 10.63 -23.56
N LYS A 152 22.25 10.55 -22.67
CA LYS A 152 23.65 10.59 -23.02
C LYS A 152 24.05 9.38 -23.89
N ILE A 153 23.56 8.19 -23.53
CA ILE A 153 23.81 6.98 -24.30
C ILE A 153 23.21 7.11 -25.71
N LEU A 154 22.00 7.63 -25.81
CA LEU A 154 21.33 7.80 -27.09
C LEU A 154 22.08 8.83 -27.98
N ASP A 155 22.52 9.93 -27.35
CA ASP A 155 23.28 10.96 -28.08
C ASP A 155 24.64 10.43 -28.53
N GLU A 156 25.36 9.72 -27.68
CA GLU A 156 26.63 9.10 -28.01
C GLU A 156 26.47 8.05 -29.11
N GLY A 157 25.39 7.28 -29.06
CA GLY A 157 25.07 6.33 -30.12
C GLY A 157 24.84 6.99 -31.45
N GLU A 158 24.14 8.11 -31.47
CA GLU A 158 23.94 8.89 -32.69
C GLU A 158 25.25 9.49 -33.21
N ASP A 159 26.05 10.03 -32.33
CA ASP A 159 27.35 10.59 -32.69
C ASP A 159 28.30 9.52 -33.26
N GLU A 160 28.32 8.34 -32.65
CA GLU A 160 29.10 7.22 -33.17
C GLU A 160 28.59 6.77 -34.53
N MET A 161 27.29 6.73 -34.73
CA MET A 161 26.73 6.40 -36.05
C MET A 161 27.09 7.45 -37.10
N LYS A 162 27.10 8.72 -36.74
CA LYS A 162 27.51 9.79 -37.63
C LYS A 162 28.98 9.68 -37.99
N ASN A 163 29.84 9.34 -37.03
CA ASN A 163 31.25 9.17 -37.24
C ASN A 163 31.54 7.98 -38.14
N VAL A 164 30.79 6.92 -38.03
CA VAL A 164 30.94 5.74 -38.89
C VAL A 164 30.55 6.03 -40.32
N LYS A 165 29.64 6.94 -40.56
CA LYS A 165 29.22 7.32 -41.90
C LYS A 165 30.20 8.23 -42.61
N VAL A 166 31.05 8.87 -41.87
CA VAL A 166 32.08 9.75 -42.41
C VAL A 166 33.35 8.97 -42.70
#